data_392234b6c5ac9ab4a1d67f61913841cb
#
_entry.id   392234b6c5ac9ab4a1d67f61913841cb
#
_cell.length_a   1.000
_cell.length_b   1.000
_cell.length_c   1.000
_cell.angle_alpha   90.00
_cell.angle_beta   90.00
_cell.angle_gamma   90.00
#
_symmetry.space_group_name_H-M   'P 1'
#
loop_
_entity.id
_entity.type
_entity.pdbx_description
1 polymer ?
#
loop_
_entity_poly.entity_id
_entity_poly.type
_entity_poly.pdbx_seq_one_letter_code
_entity_poly.pdbx_strand_id
1 'polypeptide(L)'
;MLTYPNIFEAHADAFPDAVAIAYGDREITWSAYDSMAARLASAFAAHGLARESKVGMFMYNCPEYLTTQYAAFKQRITPVNVNYRYLDDELLYLLDNADCEAVVYHSSLGDRIGRVKDRLGKLKLLIEVADGPSAGVPGSVSWDSVIDAHDPAPRIERGLDDLYMLYTGGTTGMPKGVMYAMGNFTSGFLGFYTGPMGRPPLQNVDEVTALSRMVHGLGQPTATPCCPLMHGTGVWLGALLPHLVAGKVVLLEGRSFDAAELFRAVERHRIGTLVIVGDAFARPMVQALRTQAESGRPFDTSSVTTIVSTGAMFSAEVKAELFEFIPGAAVMDILGSSEGGMGQTMATKENVNTTAKFGAMPTTKVINLETGLEVVPGSGEQGMVGVSGPGIPIGYYKDPEKSARTFREVGGVRYSFPGDMAVVEADGTITLLGRGSNCINTAGEKVFPEEVEEAVKTHPAVADCLVFGVPDEKFGQRVVGVASVAAGQTQPTGDDVIAYTKTKLSSYKVPKQLVFVATVPRAPNGKADYGTAKKMFEETSN
;
A
#
# COMPACT_ATOMS: atom_id res chain seq x y z
N MET A 1 -6.94 19.61 17.97
CA MET A 1 -5.84 19.29 17.04
C MET A 1 -6.25 18.12 16.16
N LEU A 2 -5.93 18.15 14.87
CA LEU A 2 -6.29 17.08 13.94
C LEU A 2 -5.19 16.00 13.92
N THR A 3 -5.42 14.95 14.70
CA THR A 3 -4.62 13.72 14.70
C THR A 3 -5.57 12.53 14.69
N TYR A 4 -5.14 11.39 14.15
CA TYR A 4 -5.94 10.18 14.11
C TYR A 4 -6.56 9.81 15.46
N PRO A 5 -5.80 9.74 16.58
CA PRO A 5 -6.39 9.35 17.85
C PRO A 5 -7.45 10.33 18.37
N ASN A 6 -7.30 11.65 18.14
CA ASN A 6 -8.31 12.62 18.56
C ASN A 6 -9.61 12.48 17.74
N ILE A 7 -9.48 12.19 16.45
CA ILE A 7 -10.64 11.95 15.57
C ILE A 7 -11.34 10.64 15.96
N PHE A 8 -10.59 9.58 16.23
CA PHE A 8 -11.15 8.27 16.58
C PHE A 8 -11.87 8.31 17.94
N GLU A 9 -11.32 9.04 18.92
CA GLU A 9 -11.98 9.29 20.20
C GLU A 9 -13.31 10.06 20.03
N ALA A 10 -13.33 11.07 19.16
CA ALA A 10 -14.55 11.79 18.85
C ALA A 10 -15.59 10.92 18.09
N HIS A 11 -15.13 9.99 17.26
CA HIS A 11 -16.02 9.02 16.61
C HIS A 11 -16.59 8.01 17.63
N ALA A 12 -15.81 7.56 18.61
CA ALA A 12 -16.32 6.71 19.69
C ALA A 12 -17.41 7.41 20.51
N ASP A 13 -17.29 8.73 20.70
CA ASP A 13 -18.31 9.54 21.36
C ASP A 13 -19.54 9.80 20.48
N ALA A 14 -19.34 10.08 19.18
CA ALA A 14 -20.42 10.51 18.27
C ALA A 14 -21.18 9.34 17.61
N PHE A 15 -20.54 8.17 17.50
CA PHE A 15 -21.04 6.95 16.83
C PHE A 15 -20.72 5.69 17.63
N PRO A 16 -21.02 5.62 18.95
CA PRO A 16 -20.55 4.56 19.85
C PRO A 16 -20.94 3.15 19.37
N ASP A 17 -22.12 3.01 18.81
CA ASP A 17 -22.72 1.72 18.39
C ASP A 17 -22.46 1.37 16.90
N ALA A 18 -21.92 2.30 16.12
CA ALA A 18 -21.55 2.03 14.73
C ALA A 18 -20.35 1.07 14.69
N VAL A 19 -20.36 0.13 13.76
CA VAL A 19 -19.28 -0.84 13.61
C VAL A 19 -18.04 -0.16 13.04
N ALA A 20 -16.92 -0.23 13.75
CA ALA A 20 -15.63 0.25 13.28
C ALA A 20 -14.88 -0.82 12.49
N ILE A 21 -14.87 -2.07 12.98
CA ILE A 21 -14.15 -3.20 12.38
C ILE A 21 -15.07 -4.42 12.34
N ALA A 22 -15.10 -5.10 11.18
CA ALA A 22 -15.71 -6.43 11.03
C ALA A 22 -14.63 -7.44 10.59
N TYR A 23 -14.66 -8.64 11.19
CA TYR A 23 -13.73 -9.73 10.91
C TYR A 23 -14.42 -11.08 11.15
N GLY A 24 -14.69 -11.81 10.09
CA GLY A 24 -15.55 -13.00 10.17
C GLY A 24 -16.91 -12.65 10.77
N ASP A 25 -17.27 -13.32 11.88
CA ASP A 25 -18.51 -13.07 12.62
C ASP A 25 -18.38 -11.98 13.71
N ARG A 26 -17.16 -11.48 13.95
CA ARG A 26 -16.90 -10.44 14.96
C ARG A 26 -17.20 -9.06 14.38
N GLU A 27 -18.04 -8.30 15.04
CA GLU A 27 -18.23 -6.88 14.81
C GLU A 27 -17.80 -6.09 16.05
N ILE A 28 -16.92 -5.10 15.85
CA ILE A 28 -16.35 -4.28 16.91
C ILE A 28 -16.86 -2.85 16.67
N THR A 29 -17.65 -2.34 17.62
CA THR A 29 -18.17 -0.98 17.55
C THR A 29 -17.09 0.06 17.84
N TRP A 30 -17.34 1.32 17.49
CA TRP A 30 -16.40 2.41 17.77
C TRP A 30 -16.11 2.55 19.27
N SER A 31 -17.12 2.39 20.16
CA SER A 31 -16.91 2.41 21.61
C SER A 31 -16.05 1.23 22.09
N ALA A 32 -16.29 0.03 21.57
CA ALA A 32 -15.48 -1.14 21.90
C ALA A 32 -14.04 -1.01 21.40
N TYR A 33 -13.88 -0.52 20.17
CA TYR A 33 -12.56 -0.28 19.56
C TYR A 33 -11.74 0.73 20.37
N ASP A 34 -12.37 1.85 20.77
CA ASP A 34 -11.71 2.87 21.63
C ASP A 34 -11.33 2.31 22.99
N SER A 35 -12.23 1.56 23.63
CA SER A 35 -11.99 0.93 24.92
C SER A 35 -10.83 -0.08 24.88
N MET A 36 -10.80 -0.97 23.90
CA MET A 36 -9.69 -1.93 23.74
C MET A 36 -8.36 -1.22 23.50
N ALA A 37 -8.36 -0.22 22.63
CA ALA A 37 -7.15 0.56 22.35
C ALA A 37 -6.68 1.33 23.61
N ALA A 38 -7.58 1.85 24.42
CA ALA A 38 -7.26 2.54 25.65
C ALA A 38 -6.68 1.58 26.73
N ARG A 39 -7.20 0.35 26.84
CA ARG A 39 -6.66 -0.68 27.74
C ARG A 39 -5.25 -1.12 27.32
N LEU A 40 -5.03 -1.35 26.04
CA LEU A 40 -3.69 -1.65 25.52
C LEU A 40 -2.72 -0.48 25.70
N ALA A 41 -3.20 0.76 25.56
CA ALA A 41 -2.42 1.96 25.83
C ALA A 41 -1.96 2.04 27.30
N SER A 42 -2.83 1.64 28.25
CA SER A 42 -2.45 1.49 29.68
C SER A 42 -1.36 0.44 29.87
N ALA A 43 -1.47 -0.69 29.17
CA ALA A 43 -0.44 -1.73 29.24
C ALA A 43 0.92 -1.22 28.73
N PHE A 44 0.95 -0.49 27.64
CA PHE A 44 2.17 0.14 27.14
C PHE A 44 2.79 1.09 28.18
N ALA A 45 1.98 1.96 28.78
CA ALA A 45 2.45 2.88 29.82
C ALA A 45 2.96 2.14 31.06
N ALA A 46 2.28 1.08 31.50
CA ALA A 46 2.69 0.25 32.66
C ALA A 46 4.06 -0.42 32.42
N HIS A 47 4.41 -0.72 31.17
CA HIS A 47 5.72 -1.27 30.81
C HIS A 47 6.75 -0.17 30.44
N GLY A 48 6.48 1.09 30.77
CA GLY A 48 7.40 2.19 30.56
C GLY A 48 7.59 2.61 29.12
N LEU A 49 6.60 2.35 28.25
CA LEU A 49 6.55 2.95 26.91
C LEU A 49 5.93 4.35 27.02
N ALA A 50 6.53 5.32 26.34
CA ALA A 50 6.13 6.72 26.38
C ALA A 50 6.22 7.33 24.96
N ARG A 51 6.09 8.64 24.87
CA ARG A 51 6.32 9.36 23.60
C ARG A 51 7.64 8.93 22.99
N GLU A 52 7.62 8.68 21.68
CA GLU A 52 8.76 8.20 20.86
C GLU A 52 9.17 6.73 21.07
N SER A 53 8.65 6.01 22.06
CA SER A 53 8.75 4.55 22.06
C SER A 53 8.14 3.95 20.79
N LYS A 54 8.56 2.76 20.39
CA LYS A 54 8.05 2.08 19.19
C LYS A 54 7.50 0.71 19.54
N VAL A 55 6.38 0.36 18.88
CA VAL A 55 5.76 -0.96 18.98
C VAL A 55 5.73 -1.63 17.60
N GLY A 56 6.40 -2.77 17.46
CA GLY A 56 6.37 -3.60 16.27
C GLY A 56 5.06 -4.38 16.17
N MET A 57 4.43 -4.37 15.01
CA MET A 57 3.19 -5.11 14.72
C MET A 57 3.52 -6.24 13.75
N PHE A 58 3.76 -7.45 14.27
CA PHE A 58 4.15 -8.63 13.50
C PHE A 58 2.99 -9.61 13.37
N MET A 59 2.00 -9.21 12.58
CA MET A 59 0.70 -9.89 12.46
C MET A 59 0.19 -9.89 11.02
N TYR A 60 -0.68 -10.85 10.69
CA TYR A 60 -1.56 -10.79 9.52
C TYR A 60 -2.65 -9.73 9.73
N ASN A 61 -3.52 -9.53 8.72
CA ASN A 61 -4.66 -8.65 8.86
C ASN A 61 -5.60 -9.19 9.96
N CYS A 62 -5.82 -8.41 10.99
CA CYS A 62 -6.71 -8.74 12.10
C CYS A 62 -7.14 -7.46 12.84
N PRO A 63 -8.22 -7.50 13.64
CA PRO A 63 -8.64 -6.35 14.46
C PRO A 63 -7.57 -5.88 15.43
N GLU A 64 -6.80 -6.81 15.97
CA GLU A 64 -5.72 -6.56 16.94
C GLU A 64 -4.58 -5.72 16.31
N TYR A 65 -4.35 -5.84 14.99
CA TYR A 65 -3.41 -4.98 14.26
C TYR A 65 -3.83 -3.50 14.32
N LEU A 66 -5.09 -3.22 13.98
CA LEU A 66 -5.64 -1.86 14.00
C LEU A 66 -5.75 -1.32 15.43
N THR A 67 -6.12 -2.18 16.39
CA THR A 67 -6.20 -1.82 17.81
C THR A 67 -4.83 -1.47 18.38
N THR A 68 -3.78 -2.22 18.00
CA THR A 68 -2.39 -1.92 18.40
C THR A 68 -1.95 -0.57 17.84
N GLN A 69 -2.24 -0.30 16.57
CA GLN A 69 -1.90 0.98 15.95
C GLN A 69 -2.61 2.15 16.65
N TYR A 70 -3.90 2.00 16.94
CA TYR A 70 -4.67 3.03 17.64
C TYR A 70 -4.19 3.23 19.08
N ALA A 71 -3.92 2.15 19.82
CA ALA A 71 -3.35 2.21 21.18
C ALA A 71 -2.00 2.95 21.22
N ALA A 72 -1.13 2.67 20.23
CA ALA A 72 0.13 3.38 20.11
C ALA A 72 -0.09 4.87 19.91
N PHE A 73 -0.98 5.27 19.00
CA PHE A 73 -1.33 6.67 18.78
C PHE A 73 -1.90 7.33 20.03
N LYS A 74 -2.74 6.60 20.82
CA LYS A 74 -3.30 7.14 22.08
C LYS A 74 -2.22 7.56 23.05
N GLN A 75 -1.09 6.85 23.12
CA GLN A 75 0.03 7.10 24.04
C GLN A 75 1.22 7.84 23.38
N ARG A 76 1.04 8.40 22.19
CA ARG A 76 2.10 9.10 21.45
C ARG A 76 3.30 8.19 21.12
N ILE A 77 3.03 6.88 21.05
CA ILE A 77 3.96 5.82 20.66
C ILE A 77 3.89 5.64 19.15
N THR A 78 4.99 5.30 18.53
CA THR A 78 5.07 5.08 17.08
C THR A 78 4.81 3.61 16.76
N PRO A 79 3.70 3.27 16.07
CA PRO A 79 3.51 1.92 15.55
C PRO A 79 4.44 1.66 14.37
N VAL A 80 5.02 0.46 14.34
CA VAL A 80 5.95 0.00 13.31
C VAL A 80 5.39 -1.25 12.65
N ASN A 81 5.07 -1.15 11.36
CA ASN A 81 4.64 -2.30 10.58
C ASN A 81 5.80 -3.26 10.34
N VAL A 82 5.58 -4.54 10.64
CA VAL A 82 6.57 -5.60 10.43
C VAL A 82 6.04 -6.57 9.37
N ASN A 83 6.83 -6.85 8.35
CA ASN A 83 6.44 -7.80 7.33
C ASN A 83 6.46 -9.23 7.90
N TYR A 84 5.29 -9.88 7.96
CA TYR A 84 5.12 -11.23 8.50
C TYR A 84 5.87 -12.32 7.71
N ARG A 85 6.42 -11.99 6.54
CA ARG A 85 7.25 -12.91 5.75
C ARG A 85 8.74 -12.83 6.08
N TYR A 86 9.18 -11.82 6.85
CA TYR A 86 10.59 -11.69 7.21
C TYR A 86 11.09 -12.92 7.95
N LEU A 87 12.26 -13.37 7.52
CA LEU A 87 13.05 -14.36 8.24
C LEU A 87 13.79 -13.70 9.41
N ASP A 88 14.50 -14.48 10.19
CA ASP A 88 15.07 -14.06 11.46
C ASP A 88 15.99 -12.83 11.35
N ASP A 89 16.86 -12.77 10.33
CA ASP A 89 17.80 -11.66 10.17
C ASP A 89 17.10 -10.37 9.71
N GLU A 90 16.11 -10.47 8.83
CA GLU A 90 15.31 -9.32 8.39
C GLU A 90 14.42 -8.80 9.52
N LEU A 91 13.81 -9.71 10.28
CA LEU A 91 13.00 -9.39 11.45
C LEU A 91 13.82 -8.69 12.52
N LEU A 92 14.97 -9.27 12.86
CA LEU A 92 15.91 -8.68 13.82
C LEU A 92 16.36 -7.29 13.37
N TYR A 93 16.78 -7.16 12.12
CA TYR A 93 17.21 -5.88 11.57
C TYR A 93 16.12 -4.81 11.72
N LEU A 94 14.88 -5.13 11.31
CA LEU A 94 13.81 -4.14 11.36
C LEU A 94 13.49 -3.72 12.79
N LEU A 95 13.32 -4.69 13.71
CA LEU A 95 12.96 -4.40 15.09
C LEU A 95 14.07 -3.62 15.84
N ASP A 96 15.34 -3.94 15.58
CA ASP A 96 16.51 -3.24 16.14
C ASP A 96 16.67 -1.85 15.51
N ASN A 97 16.63 -1.74 14.19
CA ASN A 97 16.74 -0.47 13.47
C ASN A 97 15.63 0.50 13.89
N ALA A 98 14.40 0.00 14.08
CA ALA A 98 13.26 0.78 14.53
C ALA A 98 13.31 1.14 16.03
N ASP A 99 14.24 0.57 16.80
CA ASP A 99 14.27 0.71 18.27
C ASP A 99 12.97 0.23 18.92
N CYS A 100 12.42 -0.91 18.50
CA CYS A 100 11.18 -1.42 19.06
C CYS A 100 11.33 -1.79 20.54
N GLU A 101 10.47 -1.23 21.36
CA GLU A 101 10.40 -1.49 22.82
C GLU A 101 9.30 -2.49 23.17
N ALA A 102 8.32 -2.67 22.30
CA ALA A 102 7.31 -3.70 22.39
C ALA A 102 7.10 -4.37 21.03
N VAL A 103 6.64 -5.62 21.03
CA VAL A 103 6.17 -6.31 19.83
C VAL A 103 4.85 -7.00 20.13
N VAL A 104 3.85 -6.74 19.29
CA VAL A 104 2.58 -7.48 19.24
C VAL A 104 2.64 -8.42 18.04
N TYR A 105 2.42 -9.71 18.25
CA TYR A 105 2.64 -10.71 17.20
C TYR A 105 1.61 -11.84 17.25
N HIS A 106 1.31 -12.45 16.11
CA HIS A 106 0.51 -13.66 16.04
C HIS A 106 1.26 -14.89 16.57
N SER A 107 0.56 -15.76 17.30
CA SER A 107 1.13 -17.00 17.86
C SER A 107 1.80 -17.86 16.77
N SER A 108 1.23 -17.94 15.59
CA SER A 108 1.81 -18.67 14.44
C SER A 108 3.15 -18.09 13.92
N LEU A 109 3.51 -16.89 14.33
CA LEU A 109 4.78 -16.22 14.01
C LEU A 109 5.75 -16.21 15.19
N GLY A 110 5.35 -16.73 16.35
CA GLY A 110 6.05 -16.62 17.62
C GLY A 110 7.42 -17.31 17.63
N ASP A 111 7.60 -18.40 16.90
CA ASP A 111 8.91 -19.07 16.80
C ASP A 111 10.02 -18.14 16.31
N ARG A 112 9.70 -17.23 15.37
CA ARG A 112 10.66 -16.23 14.88
C ARG A 112 10.97 -15.20 15.95
N ILE A 113 9.94 -14.73 16.68
CA ILE A 113 10.14 -13.84 17.83
C ILE A 113 11.01 -14.50 18.88
N GLY A 114 10.76 -15.77 19.21
CA GLY A 114 11.55 -16.53 20.17
C GLY A 114 13.05 -16.59 19.82
N ARG A 115 13.39 -16.69 18.52
CA ARG A 115 14.78 -16.72 18.06
C ARG A 115 15.50 -15.38 18.05
N VAL A 116 14.75 -14.25 17.94
CA VAL A 116 15.38 -12.92 17.80
C VAL A 116 15.31 -12.05 19.06
N LYS A 117 14.32 -12.29 19.95
CA LYS A 117 14.00 -11.41 21.08
C LYS A 117 15.19 -11.08 22.01
N ASP A 118 16.03 -12.07 22.30
CA ASP A 118 17.15 -11.90 23.23
C ASP A 118 18.29 -11.05 22.64
N ARG A 119 18.24 -10.76 21.34
CA ARG A 119 19.14 -9.86 20.62
C ARG A 119 18.63 -8.42 20.55
N LEU A 120 17.39 -8.17 21.00
CA LEU A 120 16.73 -6.86 20.97
C LEU A 120 16.91 -6.15 22.32
N GLY A 121 17.96 -5.34 22.42
CA GLY A 121 18.36 -4.72 23.71
C GLY A 121 17.37 -3.72 24.29
N LYS A 122 16.38 -3.23 23.52
CA LYS A 122 15.36 -2.26 23.98
C LYS A 122 14.01 -2.91 24.27
N LEU A 123 13.83 -4.18 23.99
CA LEU A 123 12.55 -4.86 24.11
C LEU A 123 12.13 -4.99 25.59
N LYS A 124 10.93 -4.51 25.90
CA LYS A 124 10.33 -4.49 27.24
C LYS A 124 9.09 -5.35 27.34
N LEU A 125 8.34 -5.50 26.23
CA LEU A 125 7.02 -6.12 26.23
C LEU A 125 6.81 -6.96 24.97
N LEU A 126 6.35 -8.19 25.15
CA LEU A 126 5.89 -9.09 24.10
C LEU A 126 4.42 -9.44 24.33
N ILE A 127 3.57 -9.21 23.34
CA ILE A 127 2.14 -9.54 23.41
C ILE A 127 1.82 -10.52 22.31
N GLU A 128 1.32 -11.69 22.68
CA GLU A 128 0.90 -12.74 21.75
C GLU A 128 -0.59 -12.63 21.46
N VAL A 129 -0.95 -12.51 20.18
CA VAL A 129 -2.31 -12.59 19.66
C VAL A 129 -2.56 -14.00 19.16
N ALA A 130 -3.59 -14.66 19.66
CA ALA A 130 -3.88 -16.03 19.29
C ALA A 130 -4.47 -16.12 17.88
N ASP A 131 -3.79 -16.84 16.98
CA ASP A 131 -4.27 -17.26 15.65
C ASP A 131 -4.03 -18.76 15.43
N GLY A 132 -3.78 -19.48 16.52
CA GLY A 132 -3.49 -20.89 16.63
C GLY A 132 -2.96 -21.21 18.03
N PRO A 133 -2.34 -22.39 18.22
CA PRO A 133 -1.67 -22.73 19.46
C PRO A 133 -0.59 -21.68 19.81
N SER A 134 -0.43 -21.37 21.11
CA SER A 134 0.64 -20.50 21.58
C SER A 134 2.02 -21.07 21.22
N ALA A 135 2.91 -20.19 20.77
CA ALA A 135 4.32 -20.55 20.51
C ALA A 135 5.14 -20.73 21.80
N GLY A 136 4.58 -20.36 22.97
CA GLY A 136 5.26 -20.48 24.26
C GLY A 136 6.51 -19.60 24.37
N VAL A 137 6.54 -18.44 23.74
CA VAL A 137 7.70 -17.54 23.77
C VAL A 137 7.89 -17.02 25.21
N PRO A 138 9.04 -17.30 25.87
CA PRO A 138 9.26 -16.89 27.24
C PRO A 138 9.19 -15.35 27.40
N GLY A 139 8.43 -14.91 28.41
CA GLY A 139 8.22 -13.47 28.68
C GLY A 139 7.09 -12.82 27.87
N SER A 140 6.41 -13.56 27.01
CA SER A 140 5.19 -13.08 26.35
C SER A 140 3.98 -13.15 27.29
N VAL A 141 3.08 -12.19 27.10
CA VAL A 141 1.74 -12.16 27.71
C VAL A 141 0.68 -12.30 26.61
N SER A 142 -0.45 -12.94 26.91
CA SER A 142 -1.52 -13.07 25.93
C SER A 142 -2.26 -11.75 25.76
N TRP A 143 -2.75 -11.47 24.54
CA TRP A 143 -3.57 -10.32 24.23
C TRP A 143 -4.77 -10.17 25.19
N ASP A 144 -5.53 -11.24 25.38
CA ASP A 144 -6.73 -11.21 26.21
C ASP A 144 -6.38 -10.85 27.66
N SER A 145 -5.30 -11.45 28.21
CA SER A 145 -4.87 -11.13 29.57
C SER A 145 -4.41 -9.67 29.72
N VAL A 146 -3.81 -9.08 28.69
CA VAL A 146 -3.43 -7.66 28.67
C VAL A 146 -4.66 -6.76 28.67
N ILE A 147 -5.64 -7.06 27.82
CA ILE A 147 -6.87 -6.27 27.73
C ILE A 147 -7.69 -6.36 29.02
N ASP A 148 -7.77 -7.54 29.63
CA ASP A 148 -8.55 -7.77 30.86
C ASP A 148 -7.89 -7.17 32.11
N ALA A 149 -6.56 -7.16 32.17
CA ALA A 149 -5.81 -6.70 33.35
C ALA A 149 -5.69 -5.19 33.47
N HIS A 150 -6.00 -4.41 32.44
CA HIS A 150 -5.77 -2.97 32.46
C HIS A 150 -7.07 -2.18 32.29
N ASP A 151 -7.25 -1.15 33.08
CA ASP A 151 -8.30 -0.15 32.88
C ASP A 151 -7.95 0.74 31.67
N PRO A 152 -8.96 1.32 31.00
CA PRO A 152 -8.72 2.22 29.88
C PRO A 152 -7.85 3.43 30.27
N ALA A 153 -6.80 3.72 29.49
CA ALA A 153 -5.99 4.91 29.67
C ALA A 153 -6.84 6.18 29.48
N PRO A 154 -6.57 7.23 30.27
CA PRO A 154 -7.22 8.52 30.05
C PRO A 154 -6.81 9.10 28.70
N ARG A 155 -7.69 9.92 28.14
CA ARG A 155 -7.35 10.75 26.97
C ARG A 155 -6.31 11.79 27.37
N ILE A 156 -5.27 11.94 26.57
CA ILE A 156 -4.17 12.86 26.82
C ILE A 156 -4.06 13.89 25.71
N GLU A 157 -3.38 14.99 25.96
CA GLU A 157 -3.03 15.96 24.94
C GLU A 157 -1.93 15.41 24.02
N ARG A 158 -2.11 15.56 22.70
CA ARG A 158 -1.20 15.03 21.67
C ARG A 158 -0.70 16.12 20.76
N GLY A 159 0.57 16.02 20.31
CA GLY A 159 1.18 16.98 19.41
C GLY A 159 0.86 16.67 17.93
N LEU A 160 0.79 17.72 17.11
CA LEU A 160 0.74 17.56 15.64
C LEU A 160 2.04 16.97 15.09
N ASP A 161 3.12 17.09 15.85
CA ASP A 161 4.47 16.60 15.56
C ASP A 161 4.74 15.17 16.07
N ASP A 162 3.74 14.50 16.68
CA ASP A 162 3.89 13.11 17.08
C ASP A 162 4.25 12.26 15.86
N LEU A 163 5.19 11.34 16.07
CA LEU A 163 5.77 10.57 14.97
C LEU A 163 4.85 9.43 14.53
N TYR A 164 4.52 9.41 13.26
CA TYR A 164 4.05 8.21 12.58
C TYR A 164 5.15 7.68 11.67
N MET A 165 5.32 6.36 11.62
CA MET A 165 6.36 5.74 10.80
C MET A 165 5.84 4.52 10.06
N LEU A 166 6.21 4.40 8.79
CA LEU A 166 5.95 3.20 7.99
C LEU A 166 7.26 2.66 7.42
N TYR A 167 7.59 1.42 7.77
CA TYR A 167 8.70 0.71 7.15
C TYR A 167 8.31 0.20 5.76
N THR A 168 9.16 0.50 4.78
CA THR A 168 8.94 0.08 3.40
C THR A 168 10.12 -0.73 2.90
N GLY A 169 9.83 -1.86 2.21
CA GLY A 169 10.85 -2.60 1.48
C GLY A 169 11.31 -1.78 0.27
N GLY A 170 12.60 -1.47 0.20
CA GLY A 170 13.19 -0.89 -1.00
C GLY A 170 13.54 -1.99 -2.01
N THR A 171 13.48 -1.69 -3.31
CA THR A 171 13.94 -2.59 -4.38
C THR A 171 15.44 -2.87 -4.34
N THR A 172 16.18 -2.14 -3.50
CA THR A 172 17.66 -2.10 -3.51
C THR A 172 18.30 -2.20 -2.12
N GLY A 173 17.62 -2.72 -1.09
CA GLY A 173 18.23 -2.83 0.23
C GLY A 173 17.27 -3.13 1.37
N MET A 174 17.79 -3.06 2.59
CA MET A 174 17.04 -3.31 3.82
C MET A 174 15.88 -2.30 4.00
N PRO A 175 14.79 -2.70 4.70
CA PRO A 175 13.62 -1.86 4.94
C PRO A 175 13.99 -0.54 5.64
N LYS A 176 13.26 0.53 5.33
CA LYS A 176 13.48 1.88 5.87
C LYS A 176 12.20 2.44 6.46
N GLY A 177 12.31 3.09 7.62
CA GLY A 177 11.21 3.77 8.27
C GLY A 177 10.99 5.16 7.66
N VAL A 178 9.91 5.33 6.90
CA VAL A 178 9.47 6.63 6.39
C VAL A 178 8.73 7.35 7.50
N MET A 179 9.18 8.57 7.85
CA MET A 179 8.70 9.34 9.00
C MET A 179 7.73 10.45 8.59
N TYR A 180 6.64 10.59 9.33
CA TYR A 180 5.62 11.64 9.12
C TYR A 180 5.29 12.34 10.43
N ALA A 181 5.00 13.65 10.36
CA ALA A 181 4.30 14.33 11.43
C ALA A 181 2.82 13.97 11.40
N MET A 182 2.26 13.48 12.51
CA MET A 182 0.90 12.95 12.61
C MET A 182 -0.17 13.95 12.12
N GLY A 183 -0.04 15.22 12.48
CA GLY A 183 -1.00 16.24 12.06
C GLY A 183 -1.02 16.46 10.55
N ASN A 184 0.16 16.56 9.93
CA ASN A 184 0.29 16.73 8.49
C ASN A 184 -0.22 15.50 7.73
N PHE A 185 0.12 14.31 8.23
CA PHE A 185 -0.34 13.05 7.67
C PHE A 185 -1.87 12.93 7.74
N THR A 186 -2.47 13.21 8.89
CA THR A 186 -3.92 13.20 9.08
C THR A 186 -4.63 14.19 8.16
N SER A 187 -4.13 15.42 8.09
CA SER A 187 -4.72 16.48 7.25
C SER A 187 -4.62 16.16 5.77
N GLY A 188 -3.51 15.55 5.33
CA GLY A 188 -3.35 15.07 3.96
C GLY A 188 -4.41 14.04 3.56
N PHE A 189 -4.69 13.08 4.44
CA PHE A 189 -5.72 12.07 4.18
C PHE A 189 -7.16 12.62 4.26
N LEU A 190 -7.42 13.60 5.11
CA LEU A 190 -8.72 14.31 5.12
C LEU A 190 -8.98 15.03 3.79
N GLY A 191 -7.92 15.44 3.08
CA GLY A 191 -8.00 16.01 1.74
C GLY A 191 -8.69 15.10 0.71
N PHE A 192 -8.65 13.79 0.86
CA PHE A 192 -9.39 12.85 0.00
C PHE A 192 -10.91 13.03 0.08
N TYR A 193 -11.42 13.51 1.20
CA TYR A 193 -12.84 13.82 1.36
C TYR A 193 -13.18 15.28 1.02
N THR A 194 -12.35 16.21 1.44
CA THR A 194 -12.64 17.65 1.24
C THR A 194 -12.36 18.13 -0.17
N GLY A 195 -11.31 17.61 -0.81
CA GLY A 195 -10.89 18.00 -2.17
C GLY A 195 -11.97 17.80 -3.23
N PRO A 196 -12.55 16.59 -3.39
CA PRO A 196 -13.63 16.36 -4.34
C PRO A 196 -14.89 17.19 -4.09
N MET A 197 -15.12 17.62 -2.84
CA MET A 197 -16.24 18.48 -2.46
C MET A 197 -15.95 19.98 -2.66
N GLY A 198 -14.74 20.34 -3.10
CA GLY A 198 -14.30 21.74 -3.19
C GLY A 198 -14.27 22.46 -1.84
N ARG A 199 -14.14 21.72 -0.73
CA ARG A 199 -14.12 22.31 0.62
C ARG A 199 -12.69 22.66 1.04
N PRO A 200 -12.54 23.72 1.85
CA PRO A 200 -11.24 24.02 2.44
C PRO A 200 -10.79 22.89 3.40
N PRO A 201 -9.49 22.81 3.72
CA PRO A 201 -9.00 21.88 4.72
C PRO A 201 -9.68 22.08 6.08
N LEU A 202 -10.07 20.98 6.72
CA LEU A 202 -10.68 20.99 8.06
C LEU A 202 -9.65 21.43 9.11
N GLN A 203 -10.12 22.18 10.11
CA GLN A 203 -9.25 22.81 11.10
C GLN A 203 -9.29 22.13 12.48
N ASN A 204 -10.39 21.46 12.79
CA ASN A 204 -10.61 20.87 14.11
C ASN A 204 -11.44 19.58 14.03
N VAL A 205 -11.51 18.87 15.16
CA VAL A 205 -12.20 17.57 15.27
C VAL A 205 -13.72 17.72 15.10
N ASP A 206 -14.31 18.86 15.52
CA ASP A 206 -15.76 19.08 15.39
C ASP A 206 -16.17 19.16 13.92
N GLU A 207 -15.36 19.80 13.08
CA GLU A 207 -15.56 19.84 11.64
C GLU A 207 -15.47 18.45 11.01
N VAL A 208 -14.52 17.61 11.48
CA VAL A 208 -14.41 16.21 11.02
C VAL A 208 -15.63 15.40 11.46
N THR A 209 -16.10 15.59 12.70
CA THR A 209 -17.30 14.92 13.21
C THR A 209 -18.55 15.35 12.43
N ALA A 210 -18.65 16.63 12.06
CA ALA A 210 -19.74 17.13 11.21
C ALA A 210 -19.69 16.51 9.81
N LEU A 211 -18.51 16.41 9.20
CA LEU A 211 -18.30 15.69 7.93
C LEU A 211 -18.72 14.22 8.07
N SER A 212 -18.32 13.55 9.15
CA SER A 212 -18.65 12.14 9.40
C SER A 212 -20.17 11.95 9.51
N ARG A 213 -20.88 12.83 10.21
CA ARG A 213 -22.36 12.77 10.30
C ARG A 213 -23.02 12.96 8.93
N MET A 214 -22.50 13.88 8.10
CA MET A 214 -23.01 14.09 6.75
C MET A 214 -22.82 12.83 5.89
N VAL A 215 -21.63 12.21 5.96
CA VAL A 215 -21.30 10.99 5.19
C VAL A 215 -22.16 9.81 5.67
N HIS A 216 -22.32 9.64 7.00
CA HIS A 216 -23.19 8.60 7.57
C HIS A 216 -24.68 8.80 7.21
N GLY A 217 -25.13 10.03 6.96
CA GLY A 217 -26.48 10.31 6.46
C GLY A 217 -26.75 9.71 5.07
N LEU A 218 -25.71 9.39 4.32
CA LEU A 218 -25.78 8.68 3.03
C LEU A 218 -25.57 7.16 3.17
N GLY A 219 -25.28 6.67 4.37
CA GLY A 219 -24.91 5.30 4.70
C GLY A 219 -23.48 5.25 5.26
N GLN A 220 -23.23 4.36 6.23
CA GLN A 220 -21.89 4.20 6.80
C GLN A 220 -20.91 3.73 5.72
N PRO A 221 -19.83 4.47 5.44
CA PRO A 221 -18.79 4.02 4.52
C PRO A 221 -18.23 2.67 4.96
N THR A 222 -18.17 1.73 4.04
CA THR A 222 -17.64 0.40 4.33
C THR A 222 -16.54 0.08 3.33
N ALA A 223 -15.34 -0.20 3.81
CA ALA A 223 -14.18 -0.50 2.99
C ALA A 223 -13.51 -1.81 3.39
N THR A 224 -12.81 -2.44 2.44
CA THR A 224 -11.95 -3.58 2.72
C THR A 224 -10.57 -3.40 2.11
N PRO A 225 -9.49 -3.55 2.91
CA PRO A 225 -8.14 -3.73 2.39
C PRO A 225 -8.00 -5.17 1.87
N CYS A 226 -8.01 -5.36 0.55
CA CYS A 226 -7.73 -6.67 -0.07
C CYS A 226 -6.25 -7.06 0.06
N CYS A 227 -5.39 -6.11 0.39
CA CYS A 227 -3.95 -6.27 0.56
C CYS A 227 -3.52 -6.17 2.04
N PRO A 228 -2.28 -6.60 2.38
CA PRO A 228 -1.84 -6.62 3.77
C PRO A 228 -1.79 -5.22 4.42
N LEU A 229 -2.27 -5.14 5.68
CA LEU A 229 -2.19 -3.93 6.52
C LEU A 229 -0.75 -3.49 6.84
N MET A 230 0.21 -4.38 6.72
CA MET A 230 1.63 -4.03 6.89
C MET A 230 2.17 -3.12 5.77
N HIS A 231 1.39 -2.85 4.73
CA HIS A 231 1.75 -1.95 3.62
C HIS A 231 0.85 -0.72 3.60
N GLY A 232 1.40 0.42 3.16
CA GLY A 232 0.68 1.69 3.09
C GLY A 232 -0.66 1.59 2.36
N THR A 233 -0.73 0.90 1.22
CA THR A 233 -1.99 0.69 0.49
C THR A 233 -3.08 0.10 1.39
N GLY A 234 -2.78 -0.99 2.11
CA GLY A 234 -3.74 -1.65 2.99
C GLY A 234 -4.13 -0.79 4.18
N VAL A 235 -3.15 -0.33 4.95
CA VAL A 235 -3.44 0.40 6.21
C VAL A 235 -3.95 1.81 5.96
N TRP A 236 -3.37 2.54 5.01
CA TRP A 236 -3.75 3.95 4.79
C TRP A 236 -5.08 4.10 4.07
N LEU A 237 -5.21 3.43 2.91
CA LEU A 237 -6.40 3.57 2.06
C LEU A 237 -7.53 2.64 2.48
N GLY A 238 -7.20 1.44 2.96
CA GLY A 238 -8.18 0.42 3.32
C GLY A 238 -8.66 0.47 4.78
N ALA A 239 -7.91 1.14 5.69
CA ALA A 239 -8.28 1.21 7.08
C ALA A 239 -8.30 2.64 7.65
N LEU A 240 -7.17 3.37 7.64
CA LEU A 240 -7.11 4.70 8.25
C LEU A 240 -8.01 5.71 7.52
N LEU A 241 -8.06 5.68 6.19
CA LEU A 241 -8.90 6.61 5.42
C LEU A 241 -10.40 6.45 5.72
N PRO A 242 -11.03 5.25 5.64
CA PRO A 242 -12.43 5.10 6.03
C PRO A 242 -12.68 5.44 7.51
N HIS A 243 -11.76 5.13 8.40
CA HIS A 243 -11.88 5.47 9.81
C HIS A 243 -11.88 6.99 10.08
N LEU A 244 -11.34 7.84 9.19
CA LEU A 244 -11.41 9.30 9.34
C LEU A 244 -12.85 9.87 9.26
N VAL A 245 -13.79 9.11 8.75
CA VAL A 245 -15.21 9.50 8.68
C VAL A 245 -16.11 8.50 9.41
N ALA A 246 -15.59 7.85 10.44
CA ALA A 246 -16.27 6.82 11.24
C ALA A 246 -16.76 5.61 10.41
N GLY A 247 -16.11 5.32 9.29
CA GLY A 247 -16.45 4.18 8.42
C GLY A 247 -16.18 2.83 9.08
N LYS A 248 -16.72 1.77 8.46
CA LYS A 248 -16.49 0.38 8.82
C LYS A 248 -15.38 -0.21 7.95
N VAL A 249 -14.40 -0.86 8.57
CA VAL A 249 -13.36 -1.63 7.91
C VAL A 249 -13.66 -3.11 8.04
N VAL A 250 -13.81 -3.80 6.92
CA VAL A 250 -14.02 -5.25 6.87
C VAL A 250 -12.68 -5.91 6.53
N LEU A 251 -12.18 -6.75 7.44
CA LEU A 251 -10.95 -7.51 7.24
C LEU A 251 -11.30 -8.93 6.79
N LEU A 252 -10.59 -9.42 5.79
CA LEU A 252 -10.69 -10.81 5.34
C LEU A 252 -9.92 -11.71 6.31
N GLU A 253 -10.44 -12.92 6.56
CA GLU A 253 -9.85 -13.87 7.52
C GLU A 253 -8.69 -14.68 6.91
N GLY A 254 -8.68 -14.80 5.57
CA GLY A 254 -7.65 -15.52 4.83
C GLY A 254 -6.26 -14.90 4.99
N ARG A 255 -5.23 -15.73 5.20
CA ARG A 255 -3.81 -15.28 5.24
C ARG A 255 -3.25 -14.95 3.87
N SER A 256 -3.94 -15.34 2.81
CA SER A 256 -3.67 -15.00 1.41
C SER A 256 -4.95 -14.46 0.79
N PHE A 257 -4.81 -13.60 -0.22
CA PHE A 257 -5.97 -13.06 -0.91
C PHE A 257 -6.76 -14.17 -1.62
N ASP A 258 -8.04 -14.27 -1.27
CA ASP A 258 -9.05 -15.11 -1.94
C ASP A 258 -10.19 -14.22 -2.44
N ALA A 259 -10.33 -14.12 -3.75
CA ALA A 259 -11.35 -13.27 -4.37
C ALA A 259 -12.78 -13.78 -4.11
N ALA A 260 -13.00 -15.09 -3.92
CA ALA A 260 -14.31 -15.60 -3.56
C ALA A 260 -14.69 -15.26 -2.11
N GLU A 261 -13.72 -15.29 -1.18
CA GLU A 261 -13.91 -14.77 0.18
C GLU A 261 -14.27 -13.28 0.15
N LEU A 262 -13.54 -12.48 -0.65
CA LEU A 262 -13.82 -11.07 -0.82
C LEU A 262 -15.27 -10.81 -1.23
N PHE A 263 -15.77 -11.49 -2.27
CA PHE A 263 -17.12 -11.21 -2.76
C PHE A 263 -18.21 -11.73 -1.83
N ARG A 264 -17.98 -12.82 -1.06
CA ARG A 264 -18.86 -13.19 0.05
C ARG A 264 -18.89 -12.10 1.14
N ALA A 265 -17.76 -11.50 1.46
CA ALA A 265 -17.70 -10.38 2.41
C ALA A 265 -18.41 -9.13 1.84
N VAL A 266 -18.29 -8.86 0.52
CA VAL A 266 -19.02 -7.77 -0.16
C VAL A 266 -20.52 -7.94 0.05
N GLU A 267 -21.07 -9.12 -0.22
CA GLU A 267 -22.49 -9.40 -0.03
C GLU A 267 -22.93 -9.25 1.43
N ARG A 268 -22.16 -9.86 2.34
CA ARG A 268 -22.48 -9.89 3.77
C ARG A 268 -22.45 -8.51 4.42
N HIS A 269 -21.42 -7.71 4.14
CA HIS A 269 -21.17 -6.45 4.83
C HIS A 269 -21.54 -5.23 3.98
N ARG A 270 -22.06 -5.42 2.77
CA ARG A 270 -22.40 -4.36 1.80
C ARG A 270 -21.22 -3.41 1.57
N ILE A 271 -20.05 -3.99 1.26
CA ILE A 271 -18.82 -3.23 1.09
C ILE A 271 -18.93 -2.30 -0.11
N GLY A 272 -18.67 -1.01 0.11
CA GLY A 272 -18.71 0.03 -0.93
C GLY A 272 -17.36 0.29 -1.58
N THR A 273 -16.26 0.10 -0.84
CA THR A 273 -14.90 0.41 -1.33
C THR A 273 -13.98 -0.80 -1.22
N LEU A 274 -13.36 -1.19 -2.34
CA LEU A 274 -12.33 -2.23 -2.40
C LEU A 274 -10.96 -1.56 -2.59
N VAL A 275 -9.97 -1.93 -1.78
CA VAL A 275 -8.60 -1.41 -1.90
C VAL A 275 -7.66 -2.52 -2.35
N ILE A 276 -7.12 -2.38 -3.55
CA ILE A 276 -6.34 -3.41 -4.26
C ILE A 276 -4.96 -2.90 -4.70
N VAL A 277 -4.16 -3.79 -5.28
CA VAL A 277 -2.85 -3.47 -5.87
C VAL A 277 -2.80 -3.99 -7.31
N GLY A 278 -3.35 -3.21 -8.24
CA GLY A 278 -3.32 -3.45 -9.67
C GLY A 278 -3.83 -4.83 -10.11
N ASP A 279 -3.34 -5.27 -11.24
CA ASP A 279 -3.71 -6.52 -11.90
C ASP A 279 -3.51 -7.75 -11.02
N ALA A 280 -2.55 -7.73 -10.10
CA ALA A 280 -2.26 -8.85 -9.21
C ALA A 280 -3.46 -9.26 -8.33
N PHE A 281 -4.33 -8.31 -8.02
CA PHE A 281 -5.59 -8.52 -7.30
C PHE A 281 -6.80 -8.54 -8.24
N ALA A 282 -6.81 -7.67 -9.24
CA ALA A 282 -7.96 -7.50 -10.12
C ALA A 282 -8.20 -8.74 -11.02
N ARG A 283 -7.16 -9.39 -11.54
CA ARG A 283 -7.31 -10.61 -12.35
C ARG A 283 -7.94 -11.78 -11.58
N PRO A 284 -7.49 -12.14 -10.35
CA PRO A 284 -8.22 -13.09 -9.51
C PRO A 284 -9.68 -12.71 -9.23
N MET A 285 -9.96 -11.39 -9.05
CA MET A 285 -11.33 -10.91 -8.85
C MET A 285 -12.20 -11.19 -10.08
N VAL A 286 -11.74 -10.82 -11.28
CA VAL A 286 -12.44 -11.10 -12.56
C VAL A 286 -12.70 -12.61 -12.70
N GLN A 287 -11.68 -13.43 -12.44
CA GLN A 287 -11.82 -14.88 -12.54
C GLN A 287 -12.88 -15.44 -11.57
N ALA A 288 -12.89 -14.99 -10.32
CA ALA A 288 -13.87 -15.42 -9.33
C ALA A 288 -15.30 -14.99 -9.71
N LEU A 289 -15.46 -13.75 -10.18
CA LEU A 289 -16.75 -13.22 -10.64
C LEU A 289 -17.28 -14.02 -11.83
N ARG A 290 -16.44 -14.31 -12.80
CA ARG A 290 -16.78 -15.12 -14.00
C ARG A 290 -17.19 -16.53 -13.61
N THR A 291 -16.36 -17.22 -12.82
CA THR A 291 -16.65 -18.59 -12.35
C THR A 291 -17.97 -18.66 -11.60
N GLN A 292 -18.23 -17.68 -10.72
CA GLN A 292 -19.47 -17.66 -9.96
C GLN A 292 -20.70 -17.36 -10.82
N ALA A 293 -20.58 -16.47 -11.81
CA ALA A 293 -21.64 -16.18 -12.77
C ALA A 293 -21.98 -17.42 -13.62
N GLU A 294 -20.98 -18.16 -14.10
CA GLU A 294 -21.14 -19.42 -14.84
C GLU A 294 -21.83 -20.50 -14.01
N SER A 295 -21.73 -20.48 -12.68
CA SER A 295 -22.46 -21.38 -11.78
C SER A 295 -23.96 -21.08 -11.67
N GLY A 296 -24.43 -19.98 -12.29
CA GLY A 296 -25.82 -19.51 -12.24
C GLY A 296 -26.19 -18.77 -10.94
N ARG A 297 -25.23 -18.45 -10.09
CA ARG A 297 -25.42 -17.67 -8.84
C ARG A 297 -24.36 -16.55 -8.75
N PRO A 298 -24.46 -15.50 -9.59
CA PRO A 298 -23.50 -14.40 -9.54
C PRO A 298 -23.49 -13.75 -8.15
N PHE A 299 -22.31 -13.26 -7.74
CA PHE A 299 -22.20 -12.45 -6.53
C PHE A 299 -22.98 -11.13 -6.67
N ASP A 300 -23.63 -10.69 -5.60
CA ASP A 300 -24.21 -9.33 -5.53
C ASP A 300 -23.11 -8.31 -5.27
N THR A 301 -22.66 -7.66 -6.32
CA THR A 301 -21.66 -6.58 -6.28
C THR A 301 -22.26 -5.18 -6.25
N SER A 302 -23.59 -5.05 -6.12
CA SER A 302 -24.33 -3.77 -6.25
C SER A 302 -23.94 -2.71 -5.21
N SER A 303 -23.34 -3.12 -4.09
CA SER A 303 -22.85 -2.20 -3.07
C SER A 303 -21.50 -1.55 -3.43
N VAL A 304 -20.71 -2.17 -4.34
CA VAL A 304 -19.38 -1.69 -4.68
C VAL A 304 -19.49 -0.46 -5.58
N THR A 305 -19.10 0.68 -5.06
CA THR A 305 -19.10 1.97 -5.77
C THR A 305 -17.70 2.43 -6.14
N THR A 306 -16.68 1.95 -5.44
CA THR A 306 -15.31 2.43 -5.63
C THR A 306 -14.32 1.27 -5.53
N ILE A 307 -13.38 1.21 -6.47
CA ILE A 307 -12.20 0.36 -6.40
C ILE A 307 -10.98 1.29 -6.40
N VAL A 308 -10.23 1.31 -5.30
CA VAL A 308 -9.00 2.09 -5.17
C VAL A 308 -7.82 1.18 -5.44
N SER A 309 -6.96 1.57 -6.37
CA SER A 309 -5.75 0.83 -6.72
C SER A 309 -4.51 1.71 -6.62
N THR A 310 -3.42 1.17 -6.13
CA THR A 310 -2.11 1.81 -6.13
C THR A 310 -0.98 0.79 -5.94
N GLY A 311 0.25 1.20 -6.26
CA GLY A 311 1.46 0.43 -5.95
C GLY A 311 1.88 -0.59 -7.00
N ALA A 312 1.01 -0.96 -7.92
CA ALA A 312 1.31 -1.73 -9.12
C ALA A 312 0.39 -1.28 -10.27
N MET A 313 0.76 -1.64 -11.48
CA MET A 313 0.01 -1.28 -12.66
C MET A 313 -1.37 -1.93 -12.69
N PHE A 314 -2.37 -1.16 -13.11
CA PHE A 314 -3.74 -1.62 -13.29
C PHE A 314 -4.15 -1.38 -14.74
N SER A 315 -4.14 -2.44 -15.54
CA SER A 315 -4.33 -2.36 -16.98
C SER A 315 -5.76 -1.96 -17.37
N ALA A 316 -5.88 -1.24 -18.49
CA ALA A 316 -7.17 -0.82 -19.04
C ALA A 316 -8.05 -2.02 -19.38
N GLU A 317 -7.45 -3.10 -19.87
CA GLU A 317 -8.12 -4.35 -20.20
C GLU A 317 -8.81 -4.98 -18.98
N VAL A 318 -8.08 -5.14 -17.88
CA VAL A 318 -8.63 -5.72 -16.64
C VAL A 318 -9.66 -4.81 -16.00
N LYS A 319 -9.50 -3.49 -16.08
CA LYS A 319 -10.53 -2.53 -15.66
C LYS A 319 -11.84 -2.73 -16.45
N ALA A 320 -11.74 -2.89 -17.78
CA ALA A 320 -12.90 -3.13 -18.63
C ALA A 320 -13.61 -4.44 -18.27
N GLU A 321 -12.87 -5.54 -18.05
CA GLU A 321 -13.45 -6.81 -17.61
C GLU A 321 -14.14 -6.70 -16.24
N LEU A 322 -13.55 -5.97 -15.27
CA LEU A 322 -14.20 -5.74 -13.97
C LEU A 322 -15.52 -4.99 -14.10
N PHE A 323 -15.60 -4.00 -14.99
CA PHE A 323 -16.84 -3.24 -15.20
C PHE A 323 -17.98 -4.07 -15.83
N GLU A 324 -17.70 -5.23 -16.42
CA GLU A 324 -18.75 -6.16 -16.84
C GLU A 324 -19.52 -6.73 -15.64
N PHE A 325 -18.81 -7.00 -14.53
CA PHE A 325 -19.36 -7.59 -13.31
C PHE A 325 -19.71 -6.57 -12.23
N ILE A 326 -19.06 -5.40 -12.23
CA ILE A 326 -19.25 -4.32 -11.25
C ILE A 326 -19.53 -3.00 -11.99
N PRO A 327 -20.62 -2.90 -12.75
CA PRO A 327 -20.84 -1.77 -13.67
C PRO A 327 -21.07 -0.44 -12.96
N GLY A 328 -21.44 -0.45 -11.68
CA GLY A 328 -21.66 0.76 -10.87
C GLY A 328 -20.41 1.33 -10.22
N ALA A 329 -19.26 0.64 -10.31
CA ALA A 329 -18.04 1.09 -9.67
C ALA A 329 -17.31 2.16 -10.50
N ALA A 330 -16.63 3.07 -9.77
CA ALA A 330 -15.54 3.86 -10.32
C ALA A 330 -14.20 3.28 -9.84
N VAL A 331 -13.21 3.21 -10.72
CA VAL A 331 -11.84 2.83 -10.38
C VAL A 331 -11.02 4.10 -10.19
N MET A 332 -10.51 4.31 -8.97
CA MET A 332 -9.53 5.33 -8.65
C MET A 332 -8.15 4.68 -8.64
N ASP A 333 -7.35 4.99 -9.65
CA ASP A 333 -5.97 4.51 -9.75
C ASP A 333 -5.01 5.61 -9.30
N ILE A 334 -4.24 5.35 -8.24
CA ILE A 334 -3.41 6.34 -7.57
C ILE A 334 -1.94 6.05 -7.87
N LEU A 335 -1.29 6.99 -8.50
CA LEU A 335 0.17 7.03 -8.60
C LEU A 335 0.73 7.58 -7.29
N GLY A 336 1.42 6.75 -6.53
CA GLY A 336 1.96 7.15 -5.25
C GLY A 336 2.98 6.16 -4.71
N SER A 337 3.70 6.64 -3.72
CA SER A 337 4.64 5.86 -2.91
C SER A 337 4.48 6.25 -1.44
N SER A 338 5.26 5.60 -0.57
CA SER A 338 5.30 6.02 0.84
C SER A 338 5.83 7.46 0.99
N GLU A 339 6.55 7.97 0.02
CA GLU A 339 7.12 9.31 0.02
C GLU A 339 6.14 10.39 -0.47
N GLY A 340 4.99 10.02 -1.02
CA GLY A 340 3.93 10.97 -1.41
C GLY A 340 3.01 10.48 -2.51
N GLY A 341 1.83 11.08 -2.58
CA GLY A 341 0.87 10.89 -3.68
C GLY A 341 1.21 11.82 -4.85
N MET A 342 1.42 11.26 -6.04
CA MET A 342 1.93 11.97 -7.22
C MET A 342 0.84 12.30 -8.23
N GLY A 343 -0.13 11.43 -8.39
CA GLY A 343 -1.20 11.60 -9.38
C GLY A 343 -2.33 10.61 -9.15
N GLN A 344 -3.41 10.83 -9.86
CA GLN A 344 -4.54 9.91 -9.85
C GLN A 344 -5.29 9.95 -11.18
N THR A 345 -6.00 8.88 -11.45
CA THR A 345 -6.95 8.83 -12.56
C THR A 345 -8.22 8.12 -12.12
N MET A 346 -9.34 8.52 -12.75
CA MET A 346 -10.63 7.88 -12.52
C MET A 346 -11.07 7.19 -13.80
N ALA A 347 -11.49 5.94 -13.69
CA ALA A 347 -12.10 5.19 -14.77
C ALA A 347 -13.51 4.76 -14.37
N THR A 348 -14.42 4.72 -15.34
CA THR A 348 -15.76 4.17 -15.24
C THR A 348 -16.00 3.25 -16.42
N LYS A 349 -17.14 2.55 -16.42
CA LYS A 349 -17.53 1.69 -17.53
C LYS A 349 -17.57 2.45 -18.89
N GLU A 350 -17.97 3.72 -18.86
CA GLU A 350 -18.09 4.59 -20.03
C GLU A 350 -16.74 5.19 -20.47
N ASN A 351 -15.79 5.28 -19.54
CA ASN A 351 -14.48 5.89 -19.78
C ASN A 351 -13.36 5.10 -19.11
N VAL A 352 -12.86 4.09 -19.81
CA VAL A 352 -11.72 3.29 -19.36
C VAL A 352 -10.44 4.01 -19.76
N ASN A 353 -9.73 4.54 -18.76
CA ASN A 353 -8.48 5.26 -18.97
C ASN A 353 -7.34 4.35 -19.45
N THR A 354 -6.44 4.93 -20.27
CA THR A 354 -5.19 4.26 -20.65
C THR A 354 -4.28 4.03 -19.45
N THR A 355 -3.55 2.94 -19.49
CA THR A 355 -2.57 2.57 -18.46
C THR A 355 -1.43 3.60 -18.34
N ALA A 356 -0.88 3.77 -17.14
CA ALA A 356 0.28 4.63 -16.84
C ALA A 356 0.10 6.14 -17.08
N LYS A 357 -1.11 6.63 -17.37
CA LYS A 357 -1.43 8.04 -17.55
C LYS A 357 -2.21 8.59 -16.36
N PHE A 358 -1.74 9.66 -15.74
CA PHE A 358 -2.30 10.21 -14.50
C PHE A 358 -2.48 11.73 -14.59
N GLY A 359 -3.59 12.23 -14.05
CA GLY A 359 -3.70 13.65 -13.74
C GLY A 359 -2.76 14.00 -12.58
N ALA A 360 -1.93 15.03 -12.76
CA ALA A 360 -1.06 15.51 -11.69
C ALA A 360 -1.88 16.07 -10.53
N MET A 361 -1.47 15.78 -9.29
CA MET A 361 -2.00 16.50 -8.13
C MET A 361 -1.45 17.95 -8.12
N PRO A 362 -2.15 18.92 -7.52
CA PRO A 362 -1.69 20.32 -7.49
C PRO A 362 -0.28 20.51 -6.90
N THR A 363 0.14 19.59 -6.02
CA THR A 363 1.43 19.58 -5.35
C THR A 363 2.51 18.80 -6.09
N THR A 364 2.18 18.24 -7.26
CA THR A 364 3.07 17.38 -8.06
C THR A 364 3.67 18.16 -9.22
N LYS A 365 4.98 18.03 -9.39
CA LYS A 365 5.75 18.58 -10.51
C LYS A 365 6.64 17.51 -11.12
N VAL A 366 6.88 17.61 -12.41
CA VAL A 366 7.95 16.84 -13.08
C VAL A 366 9.13 17.78 -13.31
N ILE A 367 10.26 17.48 -12.71
CA ILE A 367 11.40 18.38 -12.64
C ILE A 367 12.62 17.70 -13.28
N ASN A 368 13.27 18.39 -14.21
CA ASN A 368 14.61 18.02 -14.68
C ASN A 368 15.62 18.36 -13.57
N LEU A 369 16.23 17.36 -12.98
CA LEU A 369 17.11 17.54 -11.82
C LEU A 369 18.49 18.09 -12.17
N GLU A 370 18.87 18.10 -13.45
CA GLU A 370 20.12 18.70 -13.92
C GLU A 370 19.99 20.23 -14.03
N THR A 371 18.84 20.69 -14.52
CA THR A 371 18.56 22.12 -14.69
C THR A 371 17.83 22.75 -13.51
N GLY A 372 17.14 21.93 -12.69
CA GLY A 372 16.25 22.40 -11.62
C GLY A 372 14.94 23.02 -12.13
N LEU A 373 14.63 22.89 -13.42
CA LEU A 373 13.44 23.46 -14.04
C LEU A 373 12.31 22.43 -14.16
N GLU A 374 11.08 22.92 -14.10
CA GLU A 374 9.90 22.11 -14.40
C GLU A 374 9.87 21.75 -15.89
N VAL A 375 9.56 20.48 -16.20
CA VAL A 375 9.44 19.99 -17.58
C VAL A 375 8.25 20.69 -18.27
N VAL A 376 8.49 21.21 -19.47
CA VAL A 376 7.47 21.88 -20.27
C VAL A 376 6.49 20.85 -20.83
N PRO A 377 5.16 21.00 -20.62
CA PRO A 377 4.16 20.10 -21.18
C PRO A 377 4.29 19.97 -22.71
N GLY A 378 4.25 18.73 -23.19
CA GLY A 378 4.35 18.40 -24.63
C GLY A 378 5.75 18.48 -25.23
N SER A 379 6.79 18.80 -24.43
CA SER A 379 8.19 18.87 -24.92
C SER A 379 8.81 17.49 -25.21
N GLY A 380 8.26 16.41 -24.62
CA GLY A 380 8.87 15.09 -24.62
C GLY A 380 10.09 14.95 -23.69
N GLU A 381 10.46 16.02 -22.96
CA GLU A 381 11.53 15.99 -21.98
C GLU A 381 11.15 15.08 -20.80
N GLN A 382 12.11 14.31 -20.33
CA GLN A 382 11.94 13.44 -19.15
C GLN A 382 12.39 14.18 -17.89
N GLY A 383 11.61 14.03 -16.81
CA GLY A 383 11.97 14.55 -15.50
C GLY A 383 11.61 13.58 -14.39
N MET A 384 12.04 13.91 -13.20
CA MET A 384 11.68 13.16 -11.99
C MET A 384 10.43 13.75 -11.37
N VAL A 385 9.50 12.88 -10.99
CA VAL A 385 8.27 13.29 -10.31
C VAL A 385 8.61 13.72 -8.89
N GLY A 386 8.29 14.97 -8.56
CA GLY A 386 8.46 15.56 -7.23
C GLY A 386 7.12 15.93 -6.63
N VAL A 387 6.94 15.64 -5.34
CA VAL A 387 5.75 16.00 -4.57
C VAL A 387 6.12 16.98 -3.47
N SER A 388 5.40 18.09 -3.36
CA SER A 388 5.59 19.11 -2.33
C SER A 388 4.41 19.17 -1.36
N GLY A 389 4.48 20.05 -0.37
CA GLY A 389 3.40 20.34 0.57
C GLY A 389 3.54 19.65 1.93
N PRO A 390 2.61 19.91 2.85
CA PRO A 390 2.73 19.49 4.25
C PRO A 390 2.66 17.97 4.46
N GLY A 391 2.03 17.23 3.55
CA GLY A 391 1.86 15.77 3.65
C GLY A 391 3.09 14.94 3.30
N ILE A 392 4.20 15.56 2.82
CA ILE A 392 5.41 14.78 2.51
C ILE A 392 6.15 14.38 3.79
N PRO A 393 6.88 13.23 3.77
CA PRO A 393 7.61 12.75 4.94
C PRO A 393 8.64 13.74 5.48
N ILE A 394 8.93 13.63 6.77
CA ILE A 394 10.02 14.36 7.41
C ILE A 394 11.37 13.86 6.88
N GLY A 395 11.49 12.55 6.68
CA GLY A 395 12.72 11.88 6.24
C GLY A 395 12.63 10.37 6.45
N TYR A 396 13.77 9.69 6.36
CA TYR A 396 13.93 8.30 6.72
C TYR A 396 14.57 8.17 8.10
N TYR A 397 14.05 7.28 8.93
CA TYR A 397 14.55 7.04 10.27
C TYR A 397 15.99 6.50 10.20
N LYS A 398 16.90 7.11 10.95
CA LYS A 398 18.35 6.78 11.00
C LYS A 398 19.06 6.77 9.63
N ASP A 399 18.51 7.44 8.61
CA ASP A 399 19.16 7.51 7.28
C ASP A 399 19.14 8.97 6.76
N PRO A 400 19.97 9.86 7.35
CA PRO A 400 20.00 11.27 6.96
C PRO A 400 20.52 11.49 5.53
N GLU A 401 21.44 10.64 5.05
CA GLU A 401 21.99 10.76 3.69
C GLU A 401 20.94 10.49 2.62
N LYS A 402 20.17 9.40 2.79
CA LYS A 402 19.08 9.11 1.86
C LYS A 402 17.96 10.13 2.00
N SER A 403 17.66 10.59 3.22
CA SER A 403 16.70 11.67 3.44
C SER A 403 17.06 12.91 2.65
N ALA A 404 18.31 13.36 2.71
CA ALA A 404 18.80 14.52 1.95
C ALA A 404 18.75 14.31 0.43
N ARG A 405 18.92 13.08 -0.05
CA ARG A 405 18.82 12.76 -1.49
C ARG A 405 17.38 12.70 -1.99
N THR A 406 16.45 12.25 -1.14
CA THR A 406 15.04 12.06 -1.53
C THR A 406 14.22 13.33 -1.29
N PHE A 407 14.45 14.01 -0.17
CA PHE A 407 13.71 15.22 0.21
C PHE A 407 14.58 16.45 -0.02
N ARG A 408 14.48 17.02 -1.22
CA ARG A 408 15.34 18.12 -1.67
C ARG A 408 14.57 19.41 -1.85
N GLU A 409 15.27 20.52 -1.72
CA GLU A 409 14.78 21.84 -2.07
C GLU A 409 15.11 22.16 -3.53
N VAL A 410 14.11 22.57 -4.29
CA VAL A 410 14.24 23.06 -5.66
C VAL A 410 13.45 24.34 -5.77
N GLY A 411 14.11 25.44 -6.16
CA GLY A 411 13.48 26.75 -6.28
C GLY A 411 12.87 27.28 -4.97
N GLY A 412 13.45 26.95 -3.80
CA GLY A 412 12.94 27.36 -2.48
C GLY A 412 11.76 26.52 -1.97
N VAL A 413 11.37 25.45 -2.69
CA VAL A 413 10.29 24.54 -2.30
C VAL A 413 10.86 23.17 -1.99
N ARG A 414 10.47 22.60 -0.85
CA ARG A 414 10.84 21.23 -0.46
C ARG A 414 9.98 20.22 -1.18
N TYR A 415 10.62 19.32 -1.92
CA TYR A 415 9.99 18.20 -2.63
C TYR A 415 10.47 16.86 -2.11
N SER A 416 9.59 15.88 -2.20
CA SER A 416 9.92 14.46 -2.15
C SER A 416 10.11 13.94 -3.57
N PHE A 417 11.25 13.30 -3.85
CA PHE A 417 11.59 12.67 -5.13
C PHE A 417 11.77 11.16 -4.93
N PRO A 418 10.70 10.35 -5.05
CA PRO A 418 10.77 8.90 -4.82
C PRO A 418 11.62 8.12 -5.83
N GLY A 419 11.92 8.75 -6.96
CA GLY A 419 12.72 8.18 -8.04
C GLY A 419 11.91 7.77 -9.27
N ASP A 420 10.65 8.13 -9.33
CA ASP A 420 9.77 7.87 -10.46
C ASP A 420 10.02 8.91 -11.57
N MET A 421 10.25 8.41 -12.81
CA MET A 421 10.51 9.22 -13.99
C MET A 421 9.24 9.35 -14.83
N ALA A 422 9.04 10.52 -15.42
CA ALA A 422 7.85 10.78 -16.22
C ALA A 422 8.11 11.80 -17.34
N VAL A 423 7.19 11.86 -18.29
CA VAL A 423 7.00 12.98 -19.22
C VAL A 423 5.69 13.68 -18.90
N VAL A 424 5.59 14.96 -19.24
CA VAL A 424 4.36 15.74 -19.14
C VAL A 424 3.78 15.90 -20.55
N GLU A 425 2.59 15.38 -20.74
CA GLU A 425 1.86 15.48 -22.00
C GLU A 425 1.39 16.92 -22.28
N ALA A 426 1.01 17.21 -23.51
CA ALA A 426 0.54 18.54 -23.91
C ALA A 426 -0.73 18.99 -23.14
N ASP A 427 -1.54 18.02 -22.68
CA ASP A 427 -2.73 18.25 -21.85
C ASP A 427 -2.44 18.41 -20.34
N GLY A 428 -1.16 18.34 -19.96
CA GLY A 428 -0.70 18.43 -18.57
C GLY A 428 -0.79 17.11 -17.79
N THR A 429 -1.24 16.02 -18.39
CA THR A 429 -1.19 14.71 -17.75
C THR A 429 0.24 14.19 -17.66
N ILE A 430 0.50 13.35 -16.65
CA ILE A 430 1.80 12.71 -16.44
C ILE A 430 1.73 11.29 -17.02
N THR A 431 2.63 10.98 -17.94
CA THR A 431 2.88 9.60 -18.38
C THR A 431 4.08 9.05 -17.62
N LEU A 432 3.81 8.06 -16.75
CA LEU A 432 4.83 7.41 -15.95
C LEU A 432 5.70 6.53 -16.84
N LEU A 433 7.01 6.71 -16.76
CA LEU A 433 7.99 5.88 -17.48
C LEU A 433 8.49 4.71 -16.63
N GLY A 434 8.46 4.86 -15.29
CA GLY A 434 8.94 3.87 -14.33
C GLY A 434 9.99 4.43 -13.37
N ARG A 435 10.58 3.54 -12.55
CA ARG A 435 11.60 3.97 -11.60
C ARG A 435 12.97 4.10 -12.24
N GLY A 436 13.59 5.24 -12.08
CA GLY A 436 14.94 5.50 -12.57
C GLY A 436 15.99 4.50 -12.05
N SER A 437 15.80 3.92 -10.87
CA SER A 437 16.66 2.87 -10.30
C SER A 437 16.58 1.53 -11.05
N ASN A 438 15.49 1.25 -11.77
CA ASN A 438 15.28 0.03 -12.55
C ASN A 438 15.57 0.25 -14.04
N CYS A 439 15.92 1.48 -14.41
CA CYS A 439 16.21 1.84 -15.79
C CYS A 439 17.33 0.97 -16.36
N ILE A 440 17.09 0.37 -17.51
CA ILE A 440 18.05 -0.47 -18.24
C ILE A 440 18.85 0.46 -19.17
N ASN A 441 20.16 0.49 -19.00
CA ASN A 441 21.03 1.28 -19.88
C ASN A 441 21.56 0.39 -21.03
N THR A 442 20.93 0.47 -22.18
CA THR A 442 21.30 -0.34 -23.36
C THR A 442 21.82 0.56 -24.47
N ALA A 443 23.09 0.38 -24.87
CA ALA A 443 23.74 1.17 -25.93
C ALA A 443 23.66 2.71 -25.72
N GLY A 444 23.65 3.18 -24.49
CA GLY A 444 23.48 4.60 -24.15
C GLY A 444 22.05 5.10 -24.07
N GLU A 445 21.08 4.27 -24.43
CA GLU A 445 19.65 4.56 -24.33
C GLU A 445 19.09 4.07 -22.99
N LYS A 446 18.10 4.80 -22.47
CA LYS A 446 17.39 4.45 -21.22
C LYS A 446 16.11 3.72 -21.56
N VAL A 447 15.95 2.49 -21.05
CA VAL A 447 14.73 1.67 -21.19
C VAL A 447 14.13 1.45 -19.82
N PHE A 448 12.88 1.81 -19.65
CA PHE A 448 12.13 1.60 -18.42
C PHE A 448 11.39 0.26 -18.48
N PRO A 449 11.65 -0.67 -17.54
CA PRO A 449 11.02 -1.98 -17.53
C PRO A 449 9.51 -1.93 -17.65
N GLU A 450 8.87 -1.06 -16.91
CA GLU A 450 7.42 -0.94 -16.81
C GLU A 450 6.77 -0.61 -18.15
N GLU A 451 7.39 0.23 -18.99
CA GLU A 451 6.93 0.55 -20.34
C GLU A 451 6.96 -0.69 -21.26
N VAL A 452 8.00 -1.49 -21.11
CA VAL A 452 8.18 -2.71 -21.90
C VAL A 452 7.22 -3.81 -21.42
N GLU A 453 7.06 -3.97 -20.11
CA GLU A 453 6.13 -4.92 -19.50
C GLU A 453 4.70 -4.68 -19.96
N GLU A 454 4.28 -3.42 -20.05
CA GLU A 454 2.95 -3.08 -20.58
C GLU A 454 2.78 -3.52 -22.03
N ALA A 455 3.75 -3.18 -22.88
CA ALA A 455 3.67 -3.58 -24.27
C ALA A 455 3.65 -5.11 -24.45
N VAL A 456 4.42 -5.84 -23.66
CA VAL A 456 4.45 -7.31 -23.66
C VAL A 456 3.10 -7.88 -23.21
N LYS A 457 2.49 -7.34 -22.16
CA LYS A 457 1.20 -7.80 -21.62
C LYS A 457 0.01 -7.55 -22.54
N THR A 458 0.13 -6.69 -23.55
CA THR A 458 -0.92 -6.56 -24.58
C THR A 458 -0.98 -7.76 -25.53
N HIS A 459 -0.03 -8.70 -25.46
CA HIS A 459 -0.10 -9.94 -26.24
C HIS A 459 -1.15 -10.90 -25.65
N PRO A 460 -2.13 -11.41 -26.45
CA PRO A 460 -3.28 -12.17 -25.92
C PRO A 460 -2.94 -13.43 -25.09
N ALA A 461 -1.78 -14.02 -25.35
CA ALA A 461 -1.33 -15.22 -24.63
C ALA A 461 -0.46 -14.92 -23.40
N VAL A 462 -0.21 -13.65 -23.04
CA VAL A 462 0.62 -13.27 -21.89
C VAL A 462 -0.28 -12.82 -20.73
N ALA A 463 -0.18 -13.50 -19.60
CA ALA A 463 -0.89 -13.12 -18.37
C ALA A 463 -0.16 -12.02 -17.61
N ASP A 464 1.15 -12.17 -17.42
CA ASP A 464 1.99 -11.24 -16.67
C ASP A 464 3.43 -11.28 -17.20
N CYS A 465 4.20 -10.20 -16.93
CA CYS A 465 5.58 -10.09 -17.39
C CYS A 465 6.38 -9.21 -16.44
N LEU A 466 7.67 -9.55 -16.24
CA LEU A 466 8.68 -8.67 -15.66
C LEU A 466 9.87 -8.57 -16.60
N VAL A 467 10.33 -7.33 -16.82
CA VAL A 467 11.45 -6.99 -17.72
C VAL A 467 12.59 -6.38 -16.91
N PHE A 468 13.83 -6.71 -17.23
CA PHE A 468 15.01 -6.21 -16.55
C PHE A 468 16.26 -6.26 -17.44
N GLY A 469 17.29 -5.52 -17.03
CA GLY A 469 18.59 -5.54 -17.68
C GLY A 469 19.46 -6.67 -17.17
N VAL A 470 20.14 -7.38 -18.10
CA VAL A 470 21.26 -8.27 -17.77
C VAL A 470 22.52 -7.74 -18.46
N PRO A 471 23.73 -7.98 -17.90
CA PRO A 471 24.98 -7.56 -18.51
C PRO A 471 25.13 -8.03 -19.95
N ASP A 472 25.65 -7.15 -20.81
CA ASP A 472 25.91 -7.43 -22.24
C ASP A 472 27.20 -6.70 -22.65
N GLU A 473 28.14 -7.42 -23.27
CA GLU A 473 29.46 -6.89 -23.65
C GLU A 473 29.36 -5.76 -24.68
N LYS A 474 28.38 -5.82 -25.57
CA LYS A 474 28.20 -4.86 -26.66
C LYS A 474 27.36 -3.64 -26.25
N PHE A 475 26.33 -3.87 -25.45
CA PHE A 475 25.31 -2.86 -25.14
C PHE A 475 25.38 -2.35 -23.70
N GLY A 476 26.33 -2.85 -22.87
CA GLY A 476 26.37 -2.60 -21.44
C GLY A 476 25.30 -3.43 -20.70
N GLN A 477 24.06 -3.25 -21.07
CA GLN A 477 22.94 -4.12 -20.66
C GLN A 477 22.06 -4.47 -21.85
N ARG A 478 21.49 -5.68 -21.86
CA ARG A 478 20.43 -6.08 -22.78
C ARG A 478 19.10 -6.23 -22.03
N VAL A 479 18.03 -5.85 -22.69
CA VAL A 479 16.66 -5.97 -22.17
C VAL A 479 16.23 -7.43 -22.30
N VAL A 480 15.80 -8.05 -21.20
CA VAL A 480 15.27 -9.42 -21.13
C VAL A 480 14.08 -9.48 -20.20
N GLY A 481 13.33 -10.58 -20.21
CA GLY A 481 12.19 -10.71 -19.30
C GLY A 481 11.74 -12.14 -19.07
N VAL A 482 10.88 -12.28 -18.05
CA VAL A 482 10.11 -13.49 -17.77
C VAL A 482 8.63 -13.18 -17.94
N ALA A 483 7.86 -14.13 -18.51
CA ALA A 483 6.42 -13.99 -18.73
C ALA A 483 5.67 -15.25 -18.28
N SER A 484 4.40 -15.13 -17.99
CA SER A 484 3.50 -16.26 -17.76
C SER A 484 2.37 -16.29 -18.78
N VAL A 485 1.82 -17.48 -19.01
CA VAL A 485 0.79 -17.72 -20.01
C VAL A 485 -0.59 -17.35 -19.48
N ALA A 486 -1.41 -16.71 -20.29
CA ALA A 486 -2.80 -16.40 -19.95
C ALA A 486 -3.64 -17.69 -19.86
N ALA A 487 -4.59 -17.73 -18.95
CA ALA A 487 -5.45 -18.90 -18.74
C ALA A 487 -6.18 -19.29 -20.01
N GLY A 488 -6.17 -20.58 -20.34
CA GLY A 488 -6.82 -21.11 -21.54
C GLY A 488 -6.06 -20.86 -22.86
N GLN A 489 -4.91 -20.20 -22.83
CA GLN A 489 -4.08 -19.97 -24.01
C GLN A 489 -2.97 -21.03 -24.14
N THR A 490 -2.57 -21.27 -25.38
CA THR A 490 -1.36 -22.06 -25.66
C THR A 490 -0.13 -21.17 -25.46
N GLN A 491 0.91 -21.71 -24.83
CA GLN A 491 2.16 -20.98 -24.61
C GLN A 491 2.79 -20.59 -25.96
N PRO A 492 2.97 -19.29 -26.24
CA PRO A 492 3.69 -18.83 -27.42
C PRO A 492 5.20 -19.03 -27.22
N THR A 493 5.98 -18.90 -28.28
CA THR A 493 7.43 -18.79 -28.12
C THR A 493 7.81 -17.38 -27.62
N GLY A 494 8.97 -17.24 -26.98
CA GLY A 494 9.50 -15.92 -26.61
C GLY A 494 9.66 -15.01 -27.83
N ASP A 495 10.08 -15.58 -28.96
CA ASP A 495 10.27 -14.85 -30.24
C ASP A 495 8.96 -14.33 -30.83
N ASP A 496 7.84 -15.06 -30.71
CA ASP A 496 6.52 -14.59 -31.15
C ASP A 496 6.09 -13.33 -30.36
N VAL A 497 6.25 -13.36 -29.04
CA VAL A 497 5.93 -12.21 -28.18
C VAL A 497 6.87 -11.03 -28.43
N ILE A 498 8.16 -11.29 -28.67
CA ILE A 498 9.14 -10.26 -29.04
C ILE A 498 8.77 -9.63 -30.39
N ALA A 499 8.39 -10.45 -31.39
CA ALA A 499 7.94 -9.95 -32.68
C ALA A 499 6.68 -9.07 -32.56
N TYR A 500 5.72 -9.48 -31.74
CA TYR A 500 4.55 -8.67 -31.42
C TYR A 500 4.93 -7.35 -30.73
N THR A 501 5.81 -7.39 -29.73
CA THR A 501 6.25 -6.20 -29.00
C THR A 501 6.97 -5.18 -29.89
N LYS A 502 7.68 -5.65 -30.95
CA LYS A 502 8.29 -4.78 -31.97
C LYS A 502 7.26 -3.91 -32.71
N THR A 503 6.01 -4.30 -32.77
CA THR A 503 4.95 -3.49 -33.42
C THR A 503 4.48 -2.34 -32.51
N LYS A 504 4.85 -2.35 -31.21
CA LYS A 504 4.39 -1.40 -30.19
C LYS A 504 5.48 -0.47 -29.71
N LEU A 505 6.74 -0.92 -29.73
CA LEU A 505 7.88 -0.18 -29.17
C LEU A 505 9.02 -0.02 -30.16
N SER A 506 9.82 1.03 -29.96
CA SER A 506 11.08 1.22 -30.66
C SER A 506 12.03 0.04 -30.43
N SER A 507 12.79 -0.34 -31.45
CA SER A 507 13.56 -1.59 -31.48
C SER A 507 14.58 -1.76 -30.34
N TYR A 508 15.12 -0.67 -29.79
CA TYR A 508 16.07 -0.71 -28.69
C TYR A 508 15.41 -1.05 -27.34
N LYS A 509 14.10 -0.78 -27.19
CA LYS A 509 13.30 -1.11 -26.00
C LYS A 509 12.85 -2.57 -25.97
N VAL A 510 12.78 -3.21 -27.12
CA VAL A 510 12.23 -4.57 -27.26
C VAL A 510 13.15 -5.60 -26.58
N PRO A 511 12.61 -6.51 -25.75
CA PRO A 511 13.39 -7.58 -25.15
C PRO A 511 14.16 -8.39 -26.20
N LYS A 512 15.40 -8.71 -25.87
CA LYS A 512 16.24 -9.59 -26.72
C LYS A 512 15.99 -11.06 -26.44
N GLN A 513 15.43 -11.35 -25.26
CA GLN A 513 15.06 -12.69 -24.83
C GLN A 513 13.89 -12.60 -23.86
N LEU A 514 12.90 -13.45 -24.03
CA LEU A 514 11.77 -13.62 -23.13
C LEU A 514 11.58 -15.10 -22.85
N VAL A 515 11.54 -15.49 -21.58
CA VAL A 515 11.31 -16.88 -21.17
C VAL A 515 9.98 -17.00 -20.44
N PHE A 516 9.31 -18.14 -20.60
CA PHE A 516 8.05 -18.41 -19.92
C PHE A 516 8.29 -19.18 -18.63
N VAL A 517 7.63 -18.72 -17.56
CA VAL A 517 7.63 -19.32 -16.23
C VAL A 517 6.19 -19.64 -15.83
N ALA A 518 6.00 -20.56 -14.88
CA ALA A 518 4.67 -20.95 -14.43
C ALA A 518 3.91 -19.75 -13.82
N THR A 519 4.62 -18.92 -13.04
CA THR A 519 4.07 -17.70 -12.42
C THR A 519 5.15 -16.64 -12.35
N VAL A 520 4.84 -15.43 -12.77
CA VAL A 520 5.74 -14.28 -12.64
C VAL A 520 5.86 -13.89 -11.16
N PRO A 521 7.09 -13.77 -10.61
CA PRO A 521 7.27 -13.57 -9.19
C PRO A 521 6.86 -12.16 -8.76
N ARG A 522 6.02 -12.11 -7.72
CA ARG A 522 5.57 -10.87 -7.10
C ARG A 522 5.64 -10.96 -5.58
N ALA A 523 5.95 -9.84 -4.95
CA ALA A 523 5.85 -9.70 -3.51
C ALA A 523 4.38 -9.82 -3.04
N PRO A 524 4.11 -10.04 -1.73
CA PRO A 524 2.75 -10.18 -1.19
C PRO A 524 1.83 -8.99 -1.45
N ASN A 525 2.42 -7.82 -1.62
CA ASN A 525 1.73 -6.58 -1.97
C ASN A 525 1.54 -6.41 -3.48
N GLY A 526 1.71 -7.45 -4.29
CA GLY A 526 1.57 -7.43 -5.74
C GLY A 526 2.72 -6.75 -6.50
N LYS A 527 3.70 -6.16 -5.82
CA LYS A 527 4.85 -5.50 -6.48
C LYS A 527 5.77 -6.51 -7.15
N ALA A 528 6.42 -6.06 -8.23
CA ALA A 528 7.40 -6.85 -8.97
C ALA A 528 8.57 -7.30 -8.08
N ASP A 529 8.89 -8.60 -8.12
CA ASP A 529 10.10 -9.16 -7.51
C ASP A 529 11.15 -9.43 -8.59
N TYR A 530 11.85 -8.37 -8.98
CA TYR A 530 12.90 -8.45 -10.00
C TYR A 530 14.08 -9.33 -9.58
N GLY A 531 14.33 -9.48 -8.27
CA GLY A 531 15.40 -10.33 -7.76
C GLY A 531 15.14 -11.80 -8.08
N THR A 532 13.94 -12.27 -7.75
CA THR A 532 13.51 -13.65 -8.06
C THR A 532 13.34 -13.84 -9.57
N ALA A 533 12.81 -12.86 -10.29
CA ALA A 533 12.65 -12.93 -11.74
C ALA A 533 13.98 -13.14 -12.49
N LYS A 534 15.05 -12.45 -12.07
CA LYS A 534 16.41 -12.63 -12.62
C LYS A 534 16.94 -14.05 -12.42
N LYS A 535 16.77 -14.61 -11.23
CA LYS A 535 17.17 -15.99 -10.94
C LYS A 535 16.41 -16.99 -11.82
N MET A 536 15.08 -16.85 -11.93
CA MET A 536 14.26 -17.70 -12.78
C MET A 536 14.68 -17.62 -14.27
N PHE A 537 15.01 -16.39 -14.73
CA PHE A 537 15.52 -16.19 -16.08
C PHE A 537 16.85 -16.94 -16.31
N GLU A 538 17.80 -16.81 -15.39
CA GLU A 538 19.11 -17.48 -15.46
C GLU A 538 18.96 -19.01 -15.47
N GLU A 539 18.08 -19.55 -14.62
CA GLU A 539 17.80 -21.00 -14.55
C GLU A 539 17.12 -21.55 -15.81
N THR A 540 16.29 -20.73 -16.48
CA THR A 540 15.54 -21.15 -17.68
C THR A 540 16.34 -20.91 -18.96
N SER A 541 17.33 -20.01 -18.94
CA SER A 541 18.15 -19.63 -20.12
C SER A 541 19.40 -20.49 -20.30
N ASN A 542 19.76 -21.31 -19.29
CA ASN A 542 20.82 -22.30 -19.32
C ASN A 542 20.26 -23.67 -19.70
#